data_ccd85a0297101b9f883d64a9b6a6de0b
#
_entry.id   ccd85a0297101b9f883d64a9b6a6de0b
#
_cell.length_a   1.000
_cell.length_b   1.000
_cell.length_c   1.000
_cell.angle_alpha   90.00
_cell.angle_beta   90.00
_cell.angle_gamma   90.00
#
_symmetry.space_group_name_H-M   'P 1'
#
loop_
_entity.id
_entity.type
_entity.pdbx_description
1 polymer ?
#
loop_
_entity_poly.entity_id
_entity_poly.type
_entity_poly.pdbx_seq_one_letter_code
_entity_poly.pdbx_strand_id
1 'polypeptide(L)'
;DLAFTQRLSGSLDWRQQPRAQAAARVKLQISPGEITERGDDEVIIQTGAGLFGFEVADGRLYAGNLDIPVPGSGGIDTDFGVPDLSAGLESSVQGRLRVNLASIEPILRLFPGVEGSSGPLAAQMEFSGSLADPQLTGHASLVRGTVSHFASGLLLEDIRLAGAVYQYDQTELSGTFRAGDGQGSVRAVLNFDDILNPELLLQISGEDLLLVNVPDLTVTANPDIRLVWREGVLNLGGRVTVPTARLSPRYLPTSAASESPDVVIIAGDDPLAAGEQSKPAEWRLRGDLELVLGDDIQVRLDRARAQLRGTTQFKWEHQLLPVADGGFILSGEIYAYGQLLTVTEGRINFSNRPVDNPFLNIRAEREIYGNTQITRAGVLVTGTLKQPILEPYSVPMTTRERALALLVTGSDINYEQGVGTVEVGMYVAPKLFISYGIGLFEDQNVISARYDLGRGFGIKTTSGQRETGADISYTIER
;
A
#
# COMPACT_ATOMS: atom_id res chain seq x y z
N ASP A 1 8.96 -6.45 -22.28
CA ASP A 1 9.33 -6.34 -23.72
C ASP A 1 8.57 -5.19 -24.35
N LEU A 2 9.29 -4.30 -25.07
CA LEU A 2 8.67 -3.20 -25.80
C LEU A 2 8.44 -3.59 -27.27
N ALA A 3 7.31 -3.16 -27.84
CA ALA A 3 7.00 -3.27 -29.23
C ALA A 3 7.03 -1.88 -29.89
N PHE A 4 7.54 -1.83 -31.11
CA PHE A 4 7.74 -0.58 -31.85
C PHE A 4 6.98 -0.64 -33.17
N THR A 5 6.17 0.36 -33.48
CA THR A 5 5.41 0.43 -34.73
C THR A 5 6.09 1.30 -35.80
N GLN A 6 7.20 1.97 -35.46
CA GLN A 6 7.95 2.84 -36.37
C GLN A 6 8.47 2.06 -37.59
N ARG A 7 8.48 2.72 -38.71
CA ARG A 7 9.07 2.22 -39.95
C ARG A 7 10.24 3.10 -40.38
N LEU A 8 11.29 2.46 -40.84
CA LEU A 8 12.45 3.14 -41.41
C LEU A 8 12.33 3.14 -42.93
N SER A 9 12.50 4.30 -43.55
CA SER A 9 12.58 4.48 -45.00
C SER A 9 13.66 5.49 -45.30
N GLY A 10 14.36 5.33 -46.43
CA GLY A 10 15.40 6.30 -46.75
C GLY A 10 16.26 5.90 -47.93
N SER A 11 17.40 6.54 -48.01
CA SER A 11 18.37 6.36 -49.11
C SER A 11 19.75 6.06 -48.57
N LEU A 12 20.47 5.23 -49.31
CA LEU A 12 21.89 5.00 -49.17
C LEU A 12 22.57 5.39 -50.50
N ASP A 13 23.31 6.47 -50.48
CA ASP A 13 24.13 6.90 -51.58
C ASP A 13 25.54 6.40 -51.39
N TRP A 14 26.00 5.54 -52.27
CA TRP A 14 27.38 4.98 -52.23
C TRP A 14 28.14 5.51 -53.45
N ARG A 15 29.38 5.99 -53.24
CA ARG A 15 30.29 6.40 -54.25
C ARG A 15 31.67 5.80 -54.00
N GLN A 16 32.16 5.09 -55.01
CA GLN A 16 33.56 4.59 -55.01
C GLN A 16 34.27 5.08 -56.25
N GLN A 17 35.35 5.83 -56.08
CA GLN A 17 36.20 6.24 -57.20
C GLN A 17 37.45 5.37 -57.23
N PRO A 18 37.99 5.04 -58.43
CA PRO A 18 39.24 4.35 -58.56
C PRO A 18 40.35 5.18 -57.97
N ARG A 19 41.05 4.72 -56.93
CA ARG A 19 42.08 5.38 -56.17
C ARG A 19 41.65 6.39 -55.09
N ALA A 20 40.37 6.59 -54.84
CA ALA A 20 39.86 7.36 -53.72
C ALA A 20 39.17 6.44 -52.71
N GLN A 21 39.11 6.86 -51.43
CA GLN A 21 38.37 6.13 -50.42
C GLN A 21 36.86 6.19 -50.72
N ALA A 22 36.17 5.15 -50.38
CA ALA A 22 34.72 5.07 -50.56
C ALA A 22 34.01 6.14 -49.71
N ALA A 23 32.99 6.76 -50.28
CA ALA A 23 32.11 7.67 -49.58
C ALA A 23 30.67 7.10 -49.55
N ALA A 24 30.03 7.19 -48.42
CA ALA A 24 28.66 6.78 -48.24
C ALA A 24 27.86 7.85 -47.50
N ARG A 25 26.62 8.05 -47.89
CA ARG A 25 25.67 8.88 -47.15
C ARG A 25 24.41 8.09 -46.89
N VAL A 26 24.06 8.00 -45.62
CA VAL A 26 22.83 7.35 -45.15
C VAL A 26 21.88 8.43 -44.67
N LYS A 27 20.63 8.40 -45.17
CA LYS A 27 19.53 9.22 -44.67
C LYS A 27 18.31 8.33 -44.50
N LEU A 28 17.87 8.18 -43.30
CA LEU A 28 16.67 7.41 -42.94
C LEU A 28 15.64 8.35 -42.32
N GLN A 29 14.42 8.19 -42.73
CA GLN A 29 13.25 8.77 -42.09
C GLN A 29 12.64 7.69 -41.17
N ILE A 30 12.37 8.08 -39.93
CA ILE A 30 11.65 7.28 -38.97
C ILE A 30 10.21 7.72 -39.02
N SER A 31 9.28 6.82 -39.38
CA SER A 31 7.86 7.20 -39.40
C SER A 31 7.36 7.55 -37.99
N PRO A 32 6.35 8.40 -37.84
CA PRO A 32 5.61 8.45 -36.60
C PRO A 32 5.15 7.05 -36.19
N GLY A 33 5.14 6.78 -34.91
CA GLY A 33 4.75 5.49 -34.41
C GLY A 33 4.58 5.48 -32.91
N GLU A 34 4.30 4.33 -32.39
CA GLU A 34 4.01 4.10 -30.98
C GLU A 34 4.97 3.06 -30.40
N ILE A 35 5.30 3.26 -29.15
CA ILE A 35 6.00 2.28 -28.32
C ILE A 35 4.96 1.73 -27.37
N THR A 36 4.69 0.44 -27.45
CA THR A 36 3.71 -0.28 -26.61
C THR A 36 4.40 -1.37 -25.82
N GLU A 37 3.77 -1.87 -24.76
CA GLU A 37 4.21 -3.08 -24.10
C GLU A 37 3.80 -4.31 -24.96
N ARG A 38 4.68 -5.28 -25.12
CA ARG A 38 4.37 -6.48 -25.90
C ARG A 38 3.32 -7.32 -25.19
N GLY A 39 2.12 -7.39 -25.77
CA GLY A 39 0.97 -8.13 -25.22
C GLY A 39 -0.09 -7.22 -24.57
N ASP A 40 0.17 -5.93 -24.51
CA ASP A 40 -0.81 -4.91 -24.14
C ASP A 40 -0.83 -3.84 -25.25
N ASP A 41 -2.01 -3.50 -25.75
CA ASP A 41 -2.17 -2.45 -26.79
C ASP A 41 -2.10 -1.04 -26.19
N GLU A 42 -1.75 -0.91 -24.91
CA GLU A 42 -1.60 0.40 -24.29
C GLU A 42 -0.37 1.14 -24.83
N VAL A 43 -0.61 2.35 -25.37
CA VAL A 43 0.44 3.18 -25.93
C VAL A 43 1.24 3.86 -24.80
N ILE A 44 2.50 3.45 -24.66
CA ILE A 44 3.42 4.03 -23.67
C ILE A 44 3.95 5.38 -24.16
N ILE A 45 4.54 5.42 -25.37
CA ILE A 45 5.13 6.63 -25.93
C ILE A 45 4.71 6.76 -27.41
N GLN A 46 4.26 7.94 -27.78
CA GLN A 46 4.10 8.32 -29.20
C GLN A 46 5.33 9.08 -29.66
N THR A 47 5.88 8.71 -30.81
CA THR A 47 6.97 9.44 -31.47
C THR A 47 6.49 10.08 -32.73
N GLY A 48 7.01 11.26 -33.02
CA GLY A 48 6.79 11.94 -34.29
C GLY A 48 7.67 11.40 -35.42
N ALA A 49 7.62 12.08 -36.56
CA ALA A 49 8.52 11.77 -37.68
C ALA A 49 9.96 12.15 -37.29
N GLY A 50 10.83 11.16 -37.20
CA GLY A 50 12.24 11.32 -36.86
C GLY A 50 13.18 11.21 -38.05
N LEU A 51 14.41 11.59 -37.84
CA LEU A 51 15.50 11.52 -38.82
C LEU A 51 16.69 10.81 -38.23
N PHE A 52 17.29 9.92 -39.00
CA PHE A 52 18.61 9.35 -38.72
C PHE A 52 19.50 9.46 -39.93
N GLY A 53 20.70 9.95 -39.74
CA GLY A 53 21.60 10.12 -40.87
C GLY A 53 23.08 10.18 -40.46
N PHE A 54 23.96 9.86 -41.42
CA PHE A 54 25.39 10.02 -41.24
C PHE A 54 26.07 10.02 -42.63
N GLU A 55 27.28 10.54 -42.67
CA GLU A 55 28.14 10.52 -43.86
C GLU A 55 29.47 9.85 -43.50
N VAL A 56 29.95 9.02 -44.40
CA VAL A 56 31.27 8.38 -44.30
C VAL A 56 32.09 8.82 -45.51
N ALA A 57 33.26 9.36 -45.28
CA ALA A 57 34.26 9.63 -46.30
C ALA A 57 35.68 9.61 -45.66
N ASP A 58 36.67 9.25 -46.46
CA ASP A 58 38.08 9.21 -46.04
C ASP A 58 38.34 8.47 -44.73
N GLY A 59 37.58 7.37 -44.52
CA GLY A 59 37.70 6.57 -43.32
C GLY A 59 37.16 7.20 -42.04
N ARG A 60 36.32 8.22 -42.17
CA ARG A 60 35.69 8.96 -41.08
C ARG A 60 34.18 8.93 -41.22
N LEU A 61 33.50 8.83 -40.07
CA LEU A 61 32.08 9.09 -39.99
C LEU A 61 31.88 10.49 -39.43
N TYR A 62 31.13 11.30 -40.15
CA TYR A 62 30.77 12.65 -39.77
C TYR A 62 29.33 12.97 -40.08
N ALA A 63 28.83 14.09 -39.58
CA ALA A 63 27.45 14.51 -39.69
C ALA A 63 26.45 13.42 -39.27
N GLY A 64 26.85 12.57 -38.32
CA GLY A 64 25.94 11.65 -37.68
C GLY A 64 24.89 12.42 -36.87
N ASN A 65 23.61 12.15 -37.10
CA ASN A 65 22.52 12.75 -36.38
C ASN A 65 21.36 11.75 -36.17
N LEU A 66 20.70 11.87 -35.05
CA LEU A 66 19.42 11.21 -34.75
C LEU A 66 18.52 12.28 -34.14
N ASP A 67 17.32 12.41 -34.67
CA ASP A 67 16.29 13.31 -34.14
C ASP A 67 14.98 12.52 -34.00
N ILE A 68 14.47 12.45 -32.79
CA ILE A 68 13.21 11.76 -32.45
C ILE A 68 12.32 12.74 -31.70
N PRO A 69 11.39 13.39 -32.38
CA PRO A 69 10.42 14.26 -31.74
C PRO A 69 9.39 13.45 -30.96
N VAL A 70 9.02 13.96 -29.78
CA VAL A 70 7.91 13.44 -28.95
C VAL A 70 6.77 14.47 -29.04
N PRO A 71 5.69 14.18 -29.77
CA PRO A 71 4.63 15.13 -30.05
C PRO A 71 4.06 15.74 -28.75
N GLY A 72 3.97 17.07 -28.73
CA GLY A 72 3.46 17.82 -27.57
C GLY A 72 4.41 17.88 -26.37
N SER A 73 5.55 17.17 -26.41
CA SER A 73 6.47 17.11 -25.26
C SER A 73 7.91 17.55 -25.60
N GLY A 74 8.32 17.61 -26.86
CA GLY A 74 9.67 17.98 -27.24
C GLY A 74 10.37 16.89 -28.02
N GLY A 75 11.60 16.49 -27.65
CA GLY A 75 12.32 15.47 -28.38
C GLY A 75 13.67 15.08 -27.80
N ILE A 76 14.27 14.13 -28.50
CA ILE A 76 15.61 13.60 -28.26
C ILE A 76 16.41 13.83 -29.52
N ASP A 77 17.50 14.56 -29.43
CA ASP A 77 18.41 14.78 -30.54
C ASP A 77 19.85 14.41 -30.19
N THR A 78 20.56 13.90 -31.17
CA THR A 78 21.95 13.48 -31.02
C THR A 78 22.76 13.89 -32.24
N ASP A 79 23.97 14.37 -32.03
CA ASP A 79 25.00 14.54 -33.07
C ASP A 79 26.23 13.70 -32.72
N PHE A 80 26.76 12.98 -33.69
CA PHE A 80 27.90 12.09 -33.46
C PHE A 80 28.83 11.96 -34.65
N GLY A 81 30.06 11.54 -34.37
CA GLY A 81 31.07 11.28 -35.37
C GLY A 81 32.12 10.29 -34.88
N VAL A 82 32.78 9.68 -35.85
CA VAL A 82 33.91 8.78 -35.63
C VAL A 82 35.08 9.26 -36.49
N PRO A 83 36.09 9.88 -35.88
CA PRO A 83 37.21 10.52 -36.60
C PRO A 83 38.07 9.54 -37.41
N ASP A 84 38.09 8.28 -37.03
CA ASP A 84 38.84 7.22 -37.71
C ASP A 84 38.14 5.87 -37.53
N LEU A 85 37.67 5.30 -38.63
CA LEU A 85 37.00 3.99 -38.67
C LEU A 85 37.96 2.82 -38.88
N SER A 86 39.24 3.07 -39.04
CA SER A 86 40.23 2.04 -39.36
C SER A 86 40.46 1.04 -38.22
N ALA A 87 40.22 1.46 -36.97
CA ALA A 87 40.34 0.62 -35.80
C ALA A 87 39.07 -0.24 -35.49
N GLY A 88 38.07 -0.18 -36.35
CA GLY A 88 36.81 -0.93 -36.14
C GLY A 88 36.10 -0.51 -34.86
N LEU A 89 35.82 -1.45 -33.97
CA LEU A 89 35.13 -1.16 -32.70
C LEU A 89 35.98 -0.35 -31.70
N GLU A 90 37.30 -0.36 -31.85
CA GLU A 90 38.19 0.46 -31.05
C GLU A 90 38.30 1.92 -31.55
N SER A 91 37.59 2.25 -32.62
CA SER A 91 37.55 3.62 -33.15
C SER A 91 36.92 4.55 -32.15
N SER A 92 37.53 5.72 -31.96
CA SER A 92 36.98 6.73 -31.04
C SER A 92 35.66 7.31 -31.58
N VAL A 93 34.69 7.44 -30.71
CA VAL A 93 33.41 8.09 -30.98
C VAL A 93 33.32 9.41 -30.22
N GLN A 94 32.69 10.40 -30.79
CA GLN A 94 32.42 11.68 -30.15
C GLN A 94 31.02 12.14 -30.54
N GLY A 95 30.29 12.69 -29.57
CA GLY A 95 28.98 13.23 -29.87
C GLY A 95 28.29 13.84 -28.67
N ARG A 96 27.08 14.32 -28.90
CA ARG A 96 26.23 14.93 -27.91
C ARG A 96 24.82 14.39 -28.02
N LEU A 97 24.24 14.08 -26.89
CA LEU A 97 22.82 13.72 -26.74
C LEU A 97 22.13 14.84 -25.98
N ARG A 98 21.02 15.35 -26.51
CA ARG A 98 20.16 16.31 -25.86
C ARG A 98 18.76 15.73 -25.75
N VAL A 99 18.23 15.79 -24.55
CA VAL A 99 16.85 15.43 -24.24
C VAL A 99 16.16 16.69 -23.72
N ASN A 100 15.09 17.11 -24.38
CA ASN A 100 14.28 18.22 -23.94
C ASN A 100 12.81 17.81 -24.03
N LEU A 101 12.24 17.43 -22.90
CA LEU A 101 10.84 17.06 -22.78
C LEU A 101 10.12 18.09 -21.92
N ALA A 102 9.00 18.63 -22.40
CA ALA A 102 8.14 19.52 -21.63
C ALA A 102 7.41 18.80 -20.49
N SER A 103 7.29 17.48 -20.60
CA SER A 103 6.69 16.61 -19.58
C SER A 103 7.42 15.28 -19.49
N ILE A 104 7.58 14.78 -18.27
CA ILE A 104 8.09 13.42 -18.00
C ILE A 104 7.03 12.33 -18.21
N GLU A 105 5.79 12.73 -18.50
CA GLU A 105 4.67 11.79 -18.68
C GLU A 105 4.99 10.60 -19.61
N PRO A 106 5.61 10.78 -20.79
CA PRO A 106 5.93 9.65 -21.65
C PRO A 106 6.86 8.61 -21.01
N ILE A 107 7.72 9.05 -20.08
CA ILE A 107 8.64 8.14 -19.37
C ILE A 107 7.91 7.40 -18.25
N LEU A 108 7.05 8.12 -17.53
CA LEU A 108 6.38 7.55 -16.34
C LEU A 108 5.22 6.62 -16.69
N ARG A 109 4.69 6.68 -17.90
CA ARG A 109 3.75 5.66 -18.43
C ARG A 109 4.35 4.26 -18.50
N LEU A 110 5.67 4.13 -18.46
CA LEU A 110 6.36 2.84 -18.32
C LEU A 110 6.14 2.16 -16.96
N PHE A 111 5.63 2.91 -15.97
CA PHE A 111 5.43 2.41 -14.61
C PHE A 111 3.94 2.24 -14.33
N PRO A 112 3.47 1.01 -14.03
CA PRO A 112 2.06 0.75 -13.79
C PRO A 112 1.55 1.54 -12.59
N GLY A 113 0.32 2.08 -12.72
CA GLY A 113 -0.36 2.83 -11.66
C GLY A 113 0.04 4.30 -11.53
N VAL A 114 0.96 4.80 -12.34
CA VAL A 114 1.28 6.24 -12.42
C VAL A 114 0.44 6.87 -13.51
N GLU A 115 -0.59 7.64 -13.11
CA GLU A 115 -1.59 8.16 -14.07
C GLU A 115 -1.45 9.65 -14.37
N GLY A 116 -0.82 10.41 -13.50
CA GLY A 116 -0.62 11.83 -13.70
C GLY A 116 0.82 12.21 -13.49
N SER A 117 1.42 12.82 -14.50
CA SER A 117 2.78 13.31 -14.38
C SER A 117 3.00 14.53 -15.23
N SER A 118 3.84 15.43 -14.76
CA SER A 118 4.24 16.63 -15.49
C SER A 118 5.63 17.06 -15.07
N GLY A 119 6.17 18.04 -15.75
CA GLY A 119 7.44 18.68 -15.44
C GLY A 119 8.45 18.52 -16.57
N PRO A 120 9.16 19.61 -16.90
CA PRO A 120 10.17 19.58 -17.94
C PRO A 120 11.39 18.78 -17.50
N LEU A 121 11.80 17.87 -18.38
CA LEU A 121 13.04 17.12 -18.28
C LEU A 121 14.04 17.65 -19.32
N ALA A 122 15.20 18.06 -18.87
CA ALA A 122 16.30 18.44 -19.73
C ALA A 122 17.52 17.60 -19.39
N ALA A 123 18.18 17.04 -20.42
CA ALA A 123 19.47 16.38 -20.26
C ALA A 123 20.41 16.78 -21.42
N GLN A 124 21.64 17.00 -21.07
CA GLN A 124 22.74 17.23 -22.03
C GLN A 124 23.89 16.30 -21.65
N MET A 125 24.22 15.43 -22.58
CA MET A 125 25.26 14.42 -22.39
C MET A 125 26.24 14.46 -23.55
N GLU A 126 27.50 14.29 -23.26
CA GLU A 126 28.56 14.10 -24.24
C GLU A 126 29.04 12.67 -24.14
N PHE A 127 29.19 12.03 -25.27
CA PHE A 127 29.81 10.72 -25.33
C PHE A 127 31.10 10.76 -26.09
N SER A 128 32.07 10.01 -25.58
CA SER A 128 33.43 9.88 -26.05
C SER A 128 33.91 8.44 -25.85
N GLY A 129 35.17 8.15 -25.95
CA GLY A 129 35.71 6.80 -25.82
C GLY A 129 35.76 6.03 -27.14
N SER A 130 35.62 4.70 -27.12
CA SER A 130 35.56 3.88 -28.32
C SER A 130 34.13 3.41 -28.62
N LEU A 131 33.88 2.89 -29.81
CA LEU A 131 32.62 2.28 -30.18
C LEU A 131 32.35 1.01 -29.36
N ALA A 132 33.39 0.32 -28.90
CA ALA A 132 33.26 -0.85 -28.03
C ALA A 132 33.01 -0.45 -26.57
N ASP A 133 33.50 0.74 -26.16
CA ASP A 133 33.45 1.22 -24.79
C ASP A 133 33.18 2.75 -24.80
N PRO A 134 31.92 3.16 -25.05
CA PRO A 134 31.52 4.56 -25.11
C PRO A 134 31.42 5.14 -23.68
N GLN A 135 32.03 6.29 -23.49
CA GLN A 135 32.00 7.08 -22.24
C GLN A 135 30.95 8.14 -22.30
N LEU A 136 30.12 8.23 -21.28
CA LEU A 136 29.05 9.23 -21.18
C LEU A 136 29.36 10.20 -20.03
N THR A 137 29.28 11.50 -20.30
CA THR A 137 29.37 12.56 -19.31
C THR A 137 28.30 13.61 -19.56
N GLY A 138 27.85 14.30 -18.53
CA GLY A 138 26.82 15.32 -18.73
C GLY A 138 25.98 15.62 -17.49
N HIS A 139 24.83 16.20 -17.73
CA HIS A 139 23.89 16.55 -16.68
C HIS A 139 22.45 16.33 -17.11
N ALA A 140 21.59 16.03 -16.14
CA ALA A 140 20.15 15.94 -16.33
C ALA A 140 19.43 16.70 -15.21
N SER A 141 18.28 17.27 -15.52
CA SER A 141 17.46 17.97 -14.54
C SER A 141 15.96 17.82 -14.84
N LEU A 142 15.18 17.67 -13.78
CA LEU A 142 13.72 17.76 -13.78
C LEU A 142 13.35 18.91 -12.83
N VAL A 143 12.50 19.80 -13.28
CA VAL A 143 12.09 20.96 -12.50
C VAL A 143 10.57 21.02 -12.39
N ARG A 144 10.07 21.20 -11.15
CA ARG A 144 8.63 21.28 -10.86
C ARG A 144 7.84 20.09 -11.41
N GLY A 145 8.42 18.90 -11.27
CA GLY A 145 7.73 17.67 -11.62
C GLY A 145 6.54 17.40 -10.69
N THR A 146 5.53 16.73 -11.21
CA THR A 146 4.44 16.14 -10.42
C THR A 146 4.27 14.67 -10.80
N VAL A 147 3.89 13.85 -9.84
CA VAL A 147 3.56 12.43 -10.06
C VAL A 147 2.38 12.08 -9.18
N SER A 148 1.36 11.46 -9.76
CA SER A 148 0.21 10.97 -9.01
C SER A 148 0.00 9.47 -9.21
N HIS A 149 -0.46 8.81 -8.15
CA HIS A 149 -0.84 7.40 -8.16
C HIS A 149 -2.26 7.27 -7.62
N PHE A 150 -3.22 6.98 -8.49
CA PHE A 150 -4.65 7.04 -8.19
C PHE A 150 -5.06 6.06 -7.08
N ALA A 151 -4.59 4.82 -7.14
CA ALA A 151 -4.99 3.77 -6.20
C ALA A 151 -4.64 4.10 -4.73
N SER A 152 -3.55 4.81 -4.48
CA SER A 152 -3.18 5.27 -3.13
C SER A 152 -3.57 6.72 -2.85
N GLY A 153 -4.00 7.49 -3.86
CA GLY A 153 -4.19 8.93 -3.74
C GLY A 153 -2.89 9.70 -3.48
N LEU A 154 -1.73 9.10 -3.78
CA LEU A 154 -0.43 9.75 -3.66
C LEU A 154 -0.32 10.86 -4.69
N LEU A 155 0.11 12.03 -4.24
CA LEU A 155 0.49 13.15 -5.08
C LEU A 155 1.86 13.68 -4.65
N LEU A 156 2.85 13.50 -5.52
CA LEU A 156 4.16 14.12 -5.37
C LEU A 156 4.18 15.41 -6.18
N GLU A 157 4.58 16.50 -5.55
CA GLU A 157 4.63 17.82 -6.14
C GLU A 157 6.02 18.46 -6.01
N ASP A 158 6.26 19.48 -6.82
CA ASP A 158 7.49 20.27 -6.82
C ASP A 158 8.76 19.38 -6.87
N ILE A 159 8.68 18.29 -7.63
CA ILE A 159 9.80 17.37 -7.80
C ILE A 159 10.91 18.13 -8.54
N ARG A 160 12.06 18.23 -7.91
CA ARG A 160 13.27 18.83 -8.46
C ARG A 160 14.37 17.81 -8.37
N LEU A 161 14.83 17.34 -9.51
CA LEU A 161 15.95 16.42 -9.61
C LEU A 161 17.03 17.09 -10.40
N ALA A 162 18.25 16.94 -9.98
CA ALA A 162 19.43 17.32 -10.73
C ALA A 162 20.54 16.31 -10.51
N GLY A 163 21.32 16.10 -11.54
CA GLY A 163 22.43 15.18 -11.43
C GLY A 163 23.40 15.33 -12.56
N ALA A 164 24.57 14.78 -12.34
CA ALA A 164 25.65 14.73 -13.30
C ALA A 164 26.07 13.29 -13.53
N VAL A 165 26.39 13.00 -14.76
CA VAL A 165 27.04 11.76 -15.18
C VAL A 165 28.55 12.01 -15.11
N TYR A 166 29.19 11.43 -14.10
CA TYR A 166 30.65 11.51 -13.95
C TYR A 166 31.23 10.16 -14.31
N GLN A 167 31.99 10.09 -15.39
CA GLN A 167 32.70 8.88 -15.79
C GLN A 167 31.91 7.58 -15.81
N TYR A 168 32.07 6.77 -16.82
CA TYR A 168 31.68 5.38 -17.12
C TYR A 168 30.54 4.70 -16.32
N ASP A 169 30.54 4.79 -15.02
CA ASP A 169 29.95 3.80 -14.13
C ASP A 169 28.88 4.37 -13.22
N GLN A 170 28.86 5.67 -12.97
CA GLN A 170 27.89 6.20 -12.02
C GLN A 170 27.24 7.50 -12.47
N THR A 171 25.94 7.44 -12.64
CA THR A 171 25.09 8.63 -12.73
C THR A 171 24.46 8.86 -11.38
N GLU A 172 24.74 9.97 -10.75
CA GLU A 172 24.08 10.36 -9.52
C GLU A 172 23.03 11.44 -9.81
N LEU A 173 21.77 11.14 -9.45
CA LEU A 173 20.66 12.07 -9.45
C LEU A 173 20.22 12.30 -8.01
N SER A 174 20.08 13.53 -7.61
CA SER A 174 19.55 13.87 -6.30
C SER A 174 18.52 14.99 -6.40
N GLY A 175 17.63 15.04 -5.43
CA GLY A 175 16.61 16.05 -5.44
C GLY A 175 15.64 15.99 -4.28
N THR A 176 14.62 16.82 -4.39
CA THR A 176 13.60 16.98 -3.38
C THR A 176 12.21 16.93 -4.01
N PHE A 177 11.23 16.60 -3.20
CA PHE A 177 9.83 16.59 -3.57
C PHE A 177 8.95 16.90 -2.36
N ARG A 178 7.67 17.15 -2.60
CA ARG A 178 6.66 17.33 -1.56
C ARG A 178 5.54 16.33 -1.74
N ALA A 179 4.93 15.93 -0.61
CA ALA A 179 3.70 15.13 -0.60
C ALA A 179 2.80 15.64 0.54
N GLY A 180 1.70 16.32 0.19
CA GLY A 180 0.92 17.09 1.14
C GLY A 180 1.74 18.23 1.74
N ASP A 181 1.78 18.32 3.07
CA ASP A 181 2.58 19.32 3.79
C ASP A 181 4.04 18.88 4.02
N GLY A 182 4.33 17.58 3.78
CA GLY A 182 5.64 17.00 4.01
C GLY A 182 6.64 17.23 2.89
N GLN A 183 7.91 17.07 3.24
CA GLN A 183 9.05 17.18 2.32
C GLN A 183 9.87 15.91 2.32
N GLY A 184 10.31 15.51 1.13
CA GLY A 184 11.19 14.37 0.94
C GLY A 184 12.40 14.70 0.08
N SER A 185 13.39 13.85 0.18
CA SER A 185 14.58 13.84 -0.67
C SER A 185 14.75 12.46 -1.32
N VAL A 186 15.32 12.48 -2.49
CA VAL A 186 15.64 11.28 -3.24
C VAL A 186 17.08 11.38 -3.76
N ARG A 187 17.79 10.28 -3.68
CA ARG A 187 19.10 10.10 -4.29
C ARG A 187 19.09 8.79 -5.07
N ALA A 188 19.37 8.87 -6.34
CA ALA A 188 19.49 7.72 -7.22
C ALA A 188 20.91 7.63 -7.75
N VAL A 189 21.49 6.45 -7.68
CA VAL A 189 22.79 6.14 -8.30
C VAL A 189 22.55 5.00 -9.28
N LEU A 190 22.80 5.27 -10.55
CA LEU A 190 22.77 4.27 -11.60
C LEU A 190 24.18 3.91 -11.96
N ASN A 191 24.45 2.62 -11.98
CA ASN A 191 25.70 2.04 -12.46
C ASN A 191 25.43 1.31 -13.78
N PHE A 192 26.21 1.62 -14.80
CA PHE A 192 26.12 1.08 -16.15
C PHE A 192 27.36 0.28 -16.56
N ASP A 193 28.16 -0.24 -15.61
CA ASP A 193 29.32 -1.09 -15.92
C ASP A 193 28.95 -2.23 -16.87
N ASP A 194 27.73 -2.76 -16.70
CA ASP A 194 27.09 -3.65 -17.66
C ASP A 194 25.79 -2.99 -18.17
N ILE A 195 25.81 -2.49 -19.40
CA ILE A 195 24.64 -1.85 -20.04
C ILE A 195 23.44 -2.79 -20.13
N LEU A 196 23.67 -4.09 -20.20
CA LEU A 196 22.61 -5.09 -20.28
C LEU A 196 22.00 -5.40 -18.90
N ASN A 197 22.74 -5.14 -17.83
CA ASN A 197 22.33 -5.37 -16.44
C ASN A 197 22.64 -4.16 -15.55
N PRO A 198 21.99 -3.02 -15.77
CA PRO A 198 22.24 -1.81 -14.99
C PRO A 198 21.86 -2.02 -13.52
N GLU A 199 22.67 -1.45 -12.62
CA GLU A 199 22.33 -1.42 -11.20
C GLU A 199 21.74 -0.06 -10.82
N LEU A 200 20.65 -0.08 -10.05
CA LEU A 200 20.03 1.12 -9.50
C LEU A 200 20.06 1.05 -7.97
N LEU A 201 20.66 2.04 -7.35
CA LEU A 201 20.50 2.34 -5.95
C LEU A 201 19.60 3.56 -5.81
N LEU A 202 18.47 3.43 -5.12
CA LEU A 202 17.55 4.52 -4.81
C LEU A 202 17.42 4.66 -3.30
N GLN A 203 17.67 5.85 -2.79
CA GLN A 203 17.46 6.24 -1.39
C GLN A 203 16.37 7.30 -1.33
N ILE A 204 15.37 7.07 -0.49
CA ILE A 204 14.25 7.99 -0.30
C ILE A 204 14.13 8.24 1.19
N SER A 205 14.13 9.51 1.57
CA SER A 205 13.85 9.93 2.94
C SER A 205 12.89 11.11 2.95
N GLY A 206 12.16 11.27 4.05
CA GLY A 206 11.26 12.40 4.17
C GLY A 206 10.59 12.49 5.53
N GLU A 207 9.95 13.63 5.76
CA GLU A 207 9.22 13.93 6.98
C GLU A 207 7.79 14.37 6.62
N ASP A 208 6.83 13.82 7.35
CA ASP A 208 5.39 14.11 7.26
C ASP A 208 4.80 13.98 5.85
N LEU A 209 5.32 13.03 5.07
CA LEU A 209 4.84 12.79 3.71
C LEU A 209 3.46 12.13 3.71
N LEU A 210 2.49 12.74 3.04
CA LEU A 210 1.17 12.16 2.79
C LEU A 210 1.28 11.09 1.70
N LEU A 211 1.51 9.84 2.11
CA LEU A 211 1.76 8.73 1.18
C LEU A 211 0.48 8.02 0.72
N VAL A 212 -0.56 8.05 1.55
CA VAL A 212 -1.86 7.49 1.19
C VAL A 212 -2.94 8.53 1.51
N ASN A 213 -3.79 8.80 0.54
CA ASN A 213 -4.90 9.74 0.69
C ASN A 213 -6.12 9.27 -0.10
N VAL A 214 -6.75 8.22 0.38
CA VAL A 214 -8.01 7.69 -0.16
C VAL A 214 -9.13 7.84 0.87
N PRO A 215 -10.41 7.80 0.46
CA PRO A 215 -11.53 8.08 1.36
C PRO A 215 -11.54 7.27 2.65
N ASP A 216 -11.04 6.05 2.61
CA ASP A 216 -11.08 5.11 3.73
C ASP A 216 -9.75 5.02 4.49
N LEU A 217 -8.67 5.58 3.94
CA LEU A 217 -7.33 5.50 4.53
C LEU A 217 -6.52 6.75 4.23
N THR A 218 -6.04 7.42 5.27
CA THR A 218 -5.05 8.48 5.16
C THR A 218 -3.82 8.08 5.97
N VAL A 219 -2.63 8.19 5.37
CA VAL A 219 -1.36 7.84 6.02
C VAL A 219 -0.33 8.93 5.77
N THR A 220 0.16 9.51 6.84
CA THR A 220 1.35 10.36 6.83
C THR A 220 2.52 9.56 7.38
N ALA A 221 3.65 9.56 6.68
CA ALA A 221 4.80 8.76 7.06
C ALA A 221 6.14 9.47 6.82
N ASN A 222 7.13 9.03 7.58
CA ASN A 222 8.53 9.44 7.50
C ASN A 222 9.34 8.24 7.03
N PRO A 223 9.50 8.05 5.71
CA PRO A 223 10.31 6.98 5.16
C PRO A 223 11.80 7.28 5.29
N ASP A 224 12.58 6.25 5.52
CA ASP A 224 14.02 6.17 5.32
C ASP A 224 14.29 4.81 4.69
N ILE A 225 14.14 4.75 3.36
CA ILE A 225 14.14 3.51 2.60
C ILE A 225 15.26 3.51 1.56
N ARG A 226 15.78 2.31 1.32
CA ARG A 226 16.77 2.03 0.30
C ARG A 226 16.28 0.91 -0.60
N LEU A 227 16.30 1.16 -1.89
CA LEU A 227 16.01 0.20 -2.94
C LEU A 227 17.28 -0.08 -3.74
N VAL A 228 17.57 -1.34 -3.97
CA VAL A 228 18.69 -1.75 -4.82
C VAL A 228 18.19 -2.73 -5.86
N TRP A 229 18.23 -2.31 -7.10
CA TRP A 229 17.94 -3.17 -8.24
C TRP A 229 19.23 -3.73 -8.82
N ARG A 230 19.32 -5.05 -8.91
CA ARG A 230 20.46 -5.75 -9.51
C ARG A 230 20.00 -7.09 -10.08
N GLU A 231 20.34 -7.42 -11.32
CA GLU A 231 20.10 -8.71 -11.95
C GLU A 231 18.62 -9.22 -11.83
N GLY A 232 17.65 -8.33 -12.02
CA GLY A 232 16.23 -8.66 -11.89
C GLY A 232 15.75 -8.87 -10.45
N VAL A 233 16.58 -8.56 -9.45
CA VAL A 233 16.21 -8.61 -8.03
C VAL A 233 16.11 -7.20 -7.47
N LEU A 234 14.93 -6.85 -6.95
CA LEU A 234 14.71 -5.61 -6.20
C LEU A 234 14.88 -5.90 -4.70
N ASN A 235 15.87 -5.30 -4.08
CA ASN A 235 16.08 -5.37 -2.64
C ASN A 235 15.56 -4.08 -1.98
N LEU A 236 14.57 -4.22 -1.11
CA LEU A 236 13.98 -3.13 -0.34
C LEU A 236 14.46 -3.24 1.12
N GLY A 237 14.96 -2.16 1.68
CA GLY A 237 15.34 -2.11 3.09
C GLY A 237 15.11 -0.74 3.69
N GLY A 238 15.10 -0.68 5.02
CA GLY A 238 15.00 0.58 5.75
C GLY A 238 13.91 0.60 6.79
N ARG A 239 13.47 1.81 7.12
CA ARG A 239 12.46 2.09 8.13
C ARG A 239 11.40 3.05 7.60
N VAL A 240 10.15 2.78 7.96
CA VAL A 240 9.04 3.71 7.76
C VAL A 240 8.40 4.00 9.11
N THR A 241 8.49 5.24 9.56
CA THR A 241 7.76 5.69 10.73
C THR A 241 6.45 6.33 10.28
N VAL A 242 5.34 5.93 10.86
CA VAL A 242 4.01 6.46 10.58
C VAL A 242 3.53 7.24 11.79
N PRO A 243 3.73 8.56 11.86
CA PRO A 243 3.25 9.37 12.98
C PRO A 243 1.73 9.43 13.04
N THR A 244 1.05 9.48 11.89
CA THR A 244 -0.39 9.62 11.82
C THR A 244 -0.99 8.73 10.75
N ALA A 245 -2.01 7.96 11.11
CA ALA A 245 -2.85 7.27 10.14
C ALA A 245 -4.32 7.24 10.61
N ARG A 246 -5.24 7.35 9.66
CA ARG A 246 -6.69 7.25 9.89
C ARG A 246 -7.29 6.24 8.95
N LEU A 247 -7.73 5.13 9.51
CA LEU A 247 -8.45 4.08 8.79
C LEU A 247 -9.93 4.14 9.16
N SER A 248 -10.79 4.39 8.20
CA SER A 248 -12.25 4.52 8.40
C SER A 248 -13.00 3.86 7.23
N PRO A 249 -12.93 2.53 7.07
CA PRO A 249 -13.56 1.85 5.95
C PRO A 249 -15.06 2.01 6.02
N ARG A 250 -15.67 2.44 4.92
CA ARG A 250 -17.14 2.64 4.79
C ARG A 250 -17.87 1.33 4.72
N TYR A 251 -17.25 0.32 4.15
CA TYR A 251 -17.76 -1.03 4.04
C TYR A 251 -16.69 -2.00 4.52
N LEU A 252 -16.92 -2.63 5.66
CA LEU A 252 -16.21 -3.87 5.93
C LEU A 252 -16.81 -4.91 4.97
N PRO A 253 -16.03 -5.69 4.23
CA PRO A 253 -16.57 -6.87 3.61
C PRO A 253 -17.19 -7.68 4.75
N THR A 254 -18.52 -7.69 4.80
CA THR A 254 -19.26 -8.64 5.64
C THR A 254 -18.63 -9.96 5.27
N SER A 255 -18.00 -10.61 6.28
CA SER A 255 -17.29 -11.86 6.13
C SER A 255 -17.92 -12.67 5.01
N ALA A 256 -17.15 -12.85 3.92
CA ALA A 256 -17.59 -13.74 2.87
C ALA A 256 -18.05 -14.99 3.63
N ALA A 257 -19.32 -15.33 3.51
CA ALA A 257 -19.83 -16.58 4.03
C ALA A 257 -18.81 -17.59 3.51
N SER A 258 -18.14 -18.31 4.41
CA SER A 258 -17.16 -19.32 4.01
C SER A 258 -17.85 -20.12 2.92
N GLU A 259 -17.26 -20.15 1.73
CA GLU A 259 -17.79 -20.91 0.62
C GLU A 259 -18.16 -22.26 1.18
N SER A 260 -19.45 -22.61 1.04
CA SER A 260 -19.91 -23.91 1.50
C SER A 260 -19.01 -24.96 0.84
N PRO A 261 -18.49 -25.96 1.55
CA PRO A 261 -17.66 -26.99 0.95
C PRO A 261 -18.35 -27.74 -0.19
N ASP A 262 -19.65 -27.52 -0.37
CA ASP A 262 -20.48 -28.10 -1.44
C ASP A 262 -20.56 -27.22 -2.72
N VAL A 263 -19.98 -26.00 -2.71
CA VAL A 263 -19.91 -25.15 -3.91
C VAL A 263 -18.63 -25.47 -4.68
N VAL A 264 -18.76 -26.32 -5.66
CA VAL A 264 -17.75 -26.51 -6.70
C VAL A 264 -17.94 -25.40 -7.73
N ILE A 265 -17.08 -24.38 -7.70
CA ILE A 265 -17.00 -23.39 -8.77
C ILE A 265 -16.43 -24.14 -9.98
N ILE A 266 -17.28 -24.59 -10.88
CA ILE A 266 -16.87 -25.02 -12.20
C ILE A 266 -16.53 -23.71 -12.93
N ALA A 267 -15.25 -23.37 -13.01
CA ALA A 267 -14.76 -22.37 -13.95
C ALA A 267 -15.18 -22.88 -15.33
N GLY A 268 -16.28 -22.35 -15.86
CA GLY A 268 -16.64 -22.57 -17.23
C GLY A 268 -15.49 -22.03 -18.08
N ASP A 269 -15.11 -22.77 -19.10
CA ASP A 269 -14.30 -22.27 -20.20
C ASP A 269 -15.07 -21.13 -20.89
N ASP A 270 -15.04 -19.94 -20.27
CA ASP A 270 -15.42 -18.71 -20.94
C ASP A 270 -14.20 -18.24 -21.75
N PRO A 271 -14.23 -18.39 -23.08
CA PRO A 271 -13.10 -17.94 -23.92
C PRO A 271 -12.85 -16.44 -23.83
N LEU A 272 -13.77 -15.67 -23.20
CA LEU A 272 -13.65 -14.23 -22.97
C LEU A 272 -13.07 -13.89 -21.57
N ALA A 273 -13.00 -14.88 -20.67
CA ALA A 273 -12.35 -14.73 -19.35
C ALA A 273 -10.87 -15.15 -19.37
N ALA A 274 -10.39 -15.70 -20.47
CA ALA A 274 -8.97 -15.84 -20.75
C ALA A 274 -8.39 -14.49 -21.22
N GLY A 275 -8.59 -13.45 -20.44
CA GLY A 275 -7.65 -12.34 -20.43
C GLY A 275 -6.28 -12.96 -20.13
N GLU A 276 -5.39 -12.89 -21.11
CA GLU A 276 -4.01 -13.33 -20.97
C GLU A 276 -3.51 -12.84 -19.62
N GLN A 277 -3.26 -13.76 -18.71
CA GLN A 277 -2.52 -13.47 -17.51
C GLN A 277 -1.17 -12.98 -18.02
N SER A 278 -0.98 -11.66 -18.03
CA SER A 278 0.31 -11.06 -18.27
C SER A 278 1.28 -11.82 -17.39
N LYS A 279 2.26 -12.51 -18.01
CA LYS A 279 3.30 -13.16 -17.24
C LYS A 279 3.86 -12.09 -16.33
N PRO A 280 3.77 -12.24 -15.01
CA PRO A 280 4.33 -11.23 -14.11
C PRO A 280 5.79 -11.07 -14.52
N ALA A 281 6.20 -9.81 -14.68
CA ALA A 281 7.59 -9.51 -14.97
C ALA A 281 8.46 -10.34 -14.02
N GLU A 282 9.49 -11.01 -14.53
CA GLU A 282 10.33 -11.97 -13.78
C GLU A 282 11.22 -11.30 -12.73
N TRP A 283 10.82 -10.11 -12.25
CA TRP A 283 11.54 -9.45 -11.16
C TRP A 283 11.17 -10.06 -9.80
N ARG A 284 12.16 -10.23 -8.96
CA ARG A 284 12.02 -10.84 -7.64
C ARG A 284 12.21 -9.78 -6.58
N LEU A 285 11.24 -9.65 -5.68
CA LEU A 285 11.33 -8.75 -4.54
C LEU A 285 11.94 -9.48 -3.33
N ARG A 286 12.97 -8.90 -2.78
CA ARG A 286 13.47 -9.17 -1.42
C ARG A 286 13.30 -7.92 -0.59
N GLY A 287 12.87 -8.06 0.64
CA GLY A 287 12.68 -6.89 1.48
C GLY A 287 12.88 -7.18 2.94
N ASP A 288 13.39 -6.19 3.65
CA ASP A 288 13.49 -6.13 5.09
C ASP A 288 13.18 -4.69 5.53
N LEU A 289 11.92 -4.47 5.93
CA LEU A 289 11.39 -3.15 6.24
C LEU A 289 10.87 -3.10 7.67
N GLU A 290 11.36 -2.16 8.46
CA GLU A 290 10.83 -1.86 9.77
C GLU A 290 9.71 -0.83 9.67
N LEU A 291 8.53 -1.18 10.15
CA LEU A 291 7.39 -0.27 10.30
C LEU A 291 7.23 0.11 11.76
N VAL A 292 7.27 1.41 12.05
CA VAL A 292 7.06 1.99 13.38
C VAL A 292 5.78 2.79 13.36
N LEU A 293 4.77 2.37 14.12
CA LEU A 293 3.54 3.13 14.31
C LEU A 293 3.69 4.08 15.51
N GLY A 294 3.42 5.35 15.28
CA GLY A 294 3.38 6.39 16.30
C GLY A 294 2.13 6.37 17.17
N ASP A 295 1.87 7.47 17.84
CA ASP A 295 0.78 7.55 18.84
C ASP A 295 -0.58 7.94 18.24
N ASP A 296 -0.64 8.46 17.01
CA ASP A 296 -1.89 8.91 16.36
C ASP A 296 -2.31 8.01 15.20
N ILE A 297 -2.37 6.71 15.46
CA ILE A 297 -2.87 5.73 14.49
C ILE A 297 -4.28 5.32 14.88
N GLN A 298 -5.26 5.88 14.19
CA GLN A 298 -6.68 5.72 14.51
C GLN A 298 -7.36 4.78 13.54
N VAL A 299 -8.09 3.81 14.10
CA VAL A 299 -8.96 2.89 13.36
C VAL A 299 -10.40 3.14 13.80
N ARG A 300 -11.26 3.55 12.89
CA ARG A 300 -12.68 3.80 13.13
C ARG A 300 -13.50 2.85 12.28
N LEU A 301 -14.10 1.89 12.92
CA LEU A 301 -15.05 0.98 12.32
C LEU A 301 -16.46 1.36 12.81
N ASP A 302 -17.49 0.83 12.14
CA ASP A 302 -18.89 1.07 12.54
C ASP A 302 -19.14 0.82 14.04
N ARG A 303 -18.51 -0.23 14.58
CA ARG A 303 -18.68 -0.69 15.95
C ARG A 303 -17.39 -0.71 16.76
N ALA A 304 -16.32 -0.04 16.33
CA ALA A 304 -15.08 0.02 17.07
C ALA A 304 -14.32 1.31 16.82
N ARG A 305 -13.70 1.82 17.86
CA ARG A 305 -12.72 2.91 17.81
C ARG A 305 -11.46 2.40 18.46
N ALA A 306 -10.39 2.31 17.70
CA ALA A 306 -9.14 1.78 18.20
C ALA A 306 -7.97 2.68 17.84
N GLN A 307 -6.94 2.60 18.65
CA GLN A 307 -5.63 3.16 18.40
C GLN A 307 -4.62 2.03 18.36
N LEU A 308 -3.68 2.13 17.43
CA LEU A 308 -2.61 1.18 17.26
C LEU A 308 -1.27 1.87 17.50
N ARG A 309 -0.32 1.16 18.10
CA ARG A 309 1.09 1.58 18.23
C ARG A 309 1.98 0.36 18.29
N GLY A 310 3.23 0.51 17.90
CA GLY A 310 4.20 -0.58 18.00
C GLY A 310 5.13 -0.63 16.80
N THR A 311 5.93 -1.68 16.75
CA THR A 311 6.94 -1.88 15.71
C THR A 311 6.86 -3.28 15.18
N THR A 312 6.98 -3.42 13.88
CA THR A 312 6.92 -4.70 13.18
C THR A 312 7.92 -4.71 12.03
N GLN A 313 8.67 -5.78 11.92
CA GLN A 313 9.58 -6.05 10.81
C GLN A 313 8.86 -6.84 9.74
N PHE A 314 8.88 -6.36 8.51
CA PHE A 314 8.34 -7.07 7.34
C PHE A 314 9.47 -7.62 6.51
N LYS A 315 9.34 -8.90 6.09
CA LYS A 315 10.31 -9.58 5.25
C LYS A 315 9.64 -10.17 4.02
N TRP A 316 10.21 -9.89 2.86
CA TRP A 316 9.80 -10.47 1.57
C TRP A 316 10.90 -11.36 1.04
N GLU A 317 10.55 -12.59 0.68
CA GLU A 317 11.42 -13.55 -0.01
C GLU A 317 10.68 -14.12 -1.21
N HIS A 318 10.50 -13.32 -2.26
CA HIS A 318 9.81 -13.70 -3.51
C HIS A 318 8.32 -14.02 -3.35
N GLN A 319 7.72 -13.67 -2.23
CA GLN A 319 6.31 -13.94 -1.92
C GLN A 319 5.48 -12.68 -2.18
N LEU A 320 4.20 -12.87 -2.54
CA LEU A 320 3.27 -11.76 -2.71
C LEU A 320 2.98 -11.04 -1.38
N LEU A 321 2.88 -11.79 -0.28
CA LEU A 321 2.64 -11.25 1.05
C LEU A 321 3.90 -11.38 1.90
N PRO A 322 4.32 -10.33 2.62
CA PRO A 322 5.44 -10.42 3.53
C PRO A 322 5.10 -11.29 4.75
N VAL A 323 6.13 -11.86 5.34
CA VAL A 323 6.07 -12.34 6.72
C VAL A 323 6.43 -11.20 7.65
N ALA A 324 5.82 -11.19 8.82
CA ALA A 324 6.02 -10.15 9.81
C ALA A 324 6.55 -10.73 11.12
N ASP A 325 7.37 -9.95 11.83
CA ASP A 325 7.85 -10.23 13.17
C ASP A 325 7.77 -8.97 14.03
N GLY A 326 7.29 -9.12 15.28
CA GLY A 326 6.99 -7.98 16.15
C GLY A 326 5.52 -7.88 16.47
N GLY A 327 5.00 -6.67 16.67
CA GLY A 327 3.57 -6.54 16.97
C GLY A 327 3.09 -5.14 17.28
N PHE A 328 1.76 -5.06 17.43
CA PHE A 328 1.07 -3.83 17.74
C PHE A 328 0.29 -3.94 19.05
N ILE A 329 0.24 -2.86 19.76
CA ILE A 329 -0.62 -2.67 20.94
C ILE A 329 -1.89 -1.98 20.45
N LEU A 330 -3.03 -2.57 20.77
CA LEU A 330 -4.37 -2.08 20.48
C LEU A 330 -4.98 -1.51 21.74
N SER A 331 -5.54 -0.32 21.68
CA SER A 331 -6.35 0.29 22.74
C SER A 331 -7.61 0.90 22.12
N GLY A 332 -8.65 1.15 22.92
CA GLY A 332 -9.87 1.77 22.44
C GLY A 332 -11.13 1.11 22.94
N GLU A 333 -12.19 1.21 22.15
CA GLU A 333 -13.55 0.79 22.50
C GLU A 333 -14.17 -0.04 21.38
N ILE A 334 -14.90 -1.07 21.76
CA ILE A 334 -15.61 -1.96 20.83
C ILE A 334 -17.08 -2.04 21.26
N TYR A 335 -17.97 -1.85 20.32
CA TYR A 335 -19.41 -2.04 20.54
C TYR A 335 -19.82 -3.46 20.15
N ALA A 336 -20.05 -4.30 21.13
CA ALA A 336 -20.44 -5.70 20.94
C ALA A 336 -21.61 -6.08 21.84
N TYR A 337 -22.49 -6.93 21.36
CA TYR A 337 -23.68 -7.39 22.08
C TYR A 337 -24.57 -6.26 22.63
N GLY A 338 -24.65 -5.11 21.91
CA GLY A 338 -25.38 -3.96 22.37
C GLY A 338 -24.70 -3.14 23.49
N GLN A 339 -23.48 -3.46 23.85
CA GLN A 339 -22.72 -2.86 24.94
C GLN A 339 -21.39 -2.26 24.46
N LEU A 340 -20.97 -1.18 25.10
CA LEU A 340 -19.65 -0.61 24.90
C LEU A 340 -18.65 -1.32 25.80
N LEU A 341 -17.60 -1.87 25.20
CA LEU A 341 -16.51 -2.56 25.89
C LEU A 341 -15.24 -1.75 25.70
N THR A 342 -14.48 -1.57 26.75
CA THR A 342 -13.15 -0.93 26.72
C THR A 342 -12.09 -2.00 26.57
N VAL A 343 -11.15 -1.80 25.65
CA VAL A 343 -9.99 -2.69 25.49
C VAL A 343 -9.00 -2.39 26.60
N THR A 344 -8.87 -3.31 27.54
CA THR A 344 -7.93 -3.21 28.69
C THR A 344 -6.58 -3.85 28.38
N GLU A 345 -6.55 -4.86 27.52
CA GLU A 345 -5.35 -5.47 26.99
C GLU A 345 -5.58 -5.80 25.51
N GLY A 346 -4.79 -5.23 24.63
CA GLY A 346 -4.87 -5.50 23.20
C GLY A 346 -3.47 -5.71 22.63
N ARG A 347 -3.20 -6.90 22.13
CA ARG A 347 -1.95 -7.25 21.47
C ARG A 347 -2.23 -7.98 20.16
N ILE A 348 -1.57 -7.51 19.11
CA ILE A 348 -1.54 -8.13 17.79
C ILE A 348 -0.09 -8.51 17.54
N ASN A 349 0.23 -9.79 17.53
CA ASN A 349 1.61 -10.26 17.45
C ASN A 349 1.87 -11.05 16.17
N PHE A 350 3.00 -10.76 15.59
CA PHE A 350 3.57 -11.52 14.49
C PHE A 350 4.80 -12.29 15.00
N SER A 351 4.93 -13.52 14.57
CA SER A 351 6.09 -14.35 14.87
C SER A 351 6.41 -15.14 13.61
N ASN A 352 7.12 -14.49 12.70
CA ASN A 352 7.46 -15.01 11.37
C ASN A 352 6.22 -15.56 10.62
N ARG A 353 5.14 -14.78 10.62
CA ARG A 353 3.86 -15.17 10.01
C ARG A 353 3.45 -14.20 8.90
N PRO A 354 2.63 -14.66 7.94
CA PRO A 354 2.06 -13.77 6.94
C PRO A 354 1.34 -12.59 7.59
N VAL A 355 1.52 -11.40 7.03
CA VAL A 355 0.99 -10.14 7.55
C VAL A 355 -0.54 -10.13 7.69
N ASP A 356 -1.22 -10.96 6.92
CA ASP A 356 -2.68 -11.07 6.91
C ASP A 356 -3.25 -12.02 7.99
N ASN A 357 -2.38 -12.63 8.82
CA ASN A 357 -2.83 -13.59 9.84
C ASN A 357 -2.01 -13.53 11.14
N PRO A 358 -1.98 -12.38 11.85
CA PRO A 358 -1.35 -12.27 13.15
C PRO A 358 -2.06 -13.07 14.24
N PHE A 359 -1.36 -13.29 15.34
CA PHE A 359 -1.96 -13.72 16.59
C PHE A 359 -2.65 -12.57 17.30
N LEU A 360 -3.81 -12.83 17.85
CA LEU A 360 -4.59 -11.91 18.65
C LEU A 360 -4.56 -12.31 20.12
N ASN A 361 -4.42 -11.32 21.01
CA ASN A 361 -4.69 -11.42 22.43
C ASN A 361 -5.31 -10.10 22.86
N ILE A 362 -6.65 -10.05 22.81
CA ILE A 362 -7.42 -8.82 23.06
C ILE A 362 -8.42 -9.12 24.17
N ARG A 363 -8.36 -8.33 25.23
CA ARG A 363 -9.31 -8.33 26.32
C ARG A 363 -10.11 -7.04 26.29
N ALA A 364 -11.42 -7.17 26.09
CA ALA A 364 -12.34 -6.03 26.12
C ALA A 364 -13.41 -6.28 27.18
N GLU A 365 -13.63 -5.32 28.07
CA GLU A 365 -14.48 -5.49 29.23
C GLU A 365 -15.32 -4.24 29.52
N ARG A 366 -16.36 -4.44 30.27
CA ARG A 366 -17.20 -3.37 30.85
C ARG A 366 -17.37 -3.58 32.35
N GLU A 367 -17.63 -2.52 33.05
CA GLU A 367 -18.04 -2.57 34.44
C GLU A 367 -19.49 -3.05 34.58
N ILE A 368 -19.75 -3.89 35.60
CA ILE A 368 -21.07 -4.40 35.92
C ILE A 368 -21.55 -3.67 37.17
N TYR A 369 -22.59 -2.87 37.01
CA TYR A 369 -23.18 -2.12 38.11
C TYR A 369 -24.27 -2.91 38.80
N GLY A 370 -24.35 -2.77 40.14
CA GLY A 370 -25.38 -3.41 40.95
C GLY A 370 -25.16 -4.90 41.22
N ASN A 371 -24.00 -5.45 40.89
CA ASN A 371 -23.60 -6.79 41.27
C ASN A 371 -22.46 -6.73 42.30
N THR A 372 -22.66 -7.27 43.51
CA THR A 372 -21.67 -7.23 44.59
C THR A 372 -20.59 -8.28 44.42
N GLN A 373 -20.78 -9.32 43.60
CA GLN A 373 -19.88 -10.43 43.42
C GLN A 373 -19.00 -10.28 42.17
N ILE A 374 -19.55 -9.72 41.08
CA ILE A 374 -18.86 -9.59 39.79
C ILE A 374 -18.81 -8.12 39.39
N THR A 375 -17.60 -7.62 39.31
CA THR A 375 -17.35 -6.18 39.03
C THR A 375 -17.21 -5.88 37.55
N ARG A 376 -16.71 -6.84 36.76
CA ARG A 376 -16.48 -6.69 35.33
C ARG A 376 -16.87 -7.93 34.55
N ALA A 377 -17.36 -7.76 33.35
CA ALA A 377 -17.58 -8.83 32.37
C ALA A 377 -17.04 -8.38 31.00
N GLY A 378 -16.55 -9.33 30.23
CA GLY A 378 -15.88 -9.02 28.99
C GLY A 378 -15.74 -10.20 28.04
N VAL A 379 -15.02 -9.96 26.97
CA VAL A 379 -14.64 -10.97 25.99
C VAL A 379 -13.13 -11.01 25.84
N LEU A 380 -12.57 -12.20 25.86
CA LEU A 380 -11.19 -12.49 25.52
C LEU A 380 -11.17 -13.03 24.08
N VAL A 381 -10.43 -12.36 23.20
CA VAL A 381 -10.21 -12.77 21.81
C VAL A 381 -8.78 -13.28 21.71
N THR A 382 -8.65 -14.56 21.38
CA THR A 382 -7.35 -15.24 21.17
C THR A 382 -7.33 -15.91 19.79
N GLY A 383 -6.27 -16.64 19.49
CA GLY A 383 -6.10 -17.31 18.21
C GLY A 383 -5.49 -16.42 17.15
N THR A 384 -5.85 -16.58 15.89
CA THR A 384 -5.34 -15.79 14.78
C THR A 384 -6.44 -14.94 14.15
N LEU A 385 -6.05 -13.92 13.36
CA LEU A 385 -7.04 -13.04 12.70
C LEU A 385 -8.02 -13.83 11.80
N LYS A 386 -7.54 -14.89 11.12
CA LYS A 386 -8.38 -15.74 10.27
C LYS A 386 -9.21 -16.77 11.05
N GLN A 387 -8.78 -17.10 12.27
CA GLN A 387 -9.45 -18.06 13.15
C GLN A 387 -9.47 -17.53 14.59
N PRO A 388 -10.27 -16.48 14.87
CA PRO A 388 -10.36 -15.92 16.21
C PRO A 388 -11.20 -16.83 17.13
N ILE A 389 -10.75 -16.98 18.38
CA ILE A 389 -11.46 -17.67 19.45
C ILE A 389 -11.97 -16.60 20.41
N LEU A 390 -13.28 -16.55 20.60
CA LEU A 390 -13.95 -15.60 21.48
C LEU A 390 -14.46 -16.31 22.74
N GLU A 391 -13.98 -15.87 23.90
CA GLU A 391 -14.39 -16.43 25.18
C GLU A 391 -14.94 -15.35 26.11
N PRO A 392 -16.21 -15.45 26.53
CA PRO A 392 -16.73 -14.57 27.56
C PRO A 392 -16.07 -14.88 28.90
N TYR A 393 -15.76 -13.85 29.65
CA TYR A 393 -15.18 -13.95 30.99
C TYR A 393 -15.75 -12.89 31.93
N SER A 394 -15.49 -13.06 33.24
CA SER A 394 -15.84 -12.08 34.26
C SER A 394 -14.74 -11.97 35.33
N VAL A 395 -14.81 -10.89 36.09
CA VAL A 395 -13.93 -10.64 37.22
C VAL A 395 -14.77 -10.35 38.47
N PRO A 396 -14.68 -11.20 39.51
CA PRO A 396 -14.08 -12.53 39.60
C PRO A 396 -14.65 -13.53 38.58
N MET A 397 -13.90 -14.60 38.29
CA MET A 397 -14.31 -15.61 37.31
C MET A 397 -15.58 -16.35 37.75
N THR A 398 -16.48 -16.53 36.79
CA THR A 398 -17.74 -17.32 36.98
C THR A 398 -17.91 -18.29 35.81
N THR A 399 -19.09 -18.94 35.73
CA THR A 399 -19.38 -19.81 34.57
C THR A 399 -19.49 -19.00 33.30
N ARG A 400 -19.20 -19.63 32.14
CA ARG A 400 -19.21 -19.00 30.83
C ARG A 400 -20.59 -18.41 30.50
N GLU A 401 -21.64 -19.11 30.84
CA GLU A 401 -23.04 -18.72 30.63
C GLU A 401 -23.40 -17.45 31.43
N ARG A 402 -22.97 -17.42 32.69
CA ARG A 402 -23.19 -16.28 33.57
C ARG A 402 -22.37 -15.09 33.13
N ALA A 403 -21.11 -15.29 32.75
CA ALA A 403 -20.30 -14.22 32.18
C ALA A 403 -20.89 -13.64 30.90
N LEU A 404 -21.41 -14.47 29.98
CA LEU A 404 -22.07 -14.05 28.78
C LEU A 404 -23.37 -13.28 29.09
N ALA A 405 -24.18 -13.76 30.03
CA ALA A 405 -25.39 -13.04 30.44
C ALA A 405 -25.08 -11.65 30.98
N LEU A 406 -24.09 -11.55 31.87
CA LEU A 406 -23.62 -10.27 32.42
C LEU A 406 -23.08 -9.33 31.33
N LEU A 407 -22.36 -9.89 30.35
CA LEU A 407 -21.83 -9.14 29.22
C LEU A 407 -22.97 -8.55 28.36
N VAL A 408 -24.00 -9.35 28.03
CA VAL A 408 -25.09 -8.99 27.14
C VAL A 408 -26.11 -8.10 27.83
N THR A 409 -26.60 -8.52 29.00
CA THR A 409 -27.73 -7.88 29.70
C THR A 409 -27.29 -6.85 30.74
N GLY A 410 -26.05 -6.94 31.22
CA GLY A 410 -25.56 -6.15 32.37
C GLY A 410 -26.08 -6.63 33.71
N SER A 411 -26.83 -7.72 33.74
CA SER A 411 -27.50 -8.27 34.92
C SER A 411 -27.19 -9.75 35.07
N ASP A 412 -27.18 -10.19 36.33
CA ASP A 412 -27.00 -11.61 36.66
C ASP A 412 -28.22 -12.43 36.28
N ILE A 413 -28.03 -13.70 35.99
CA ILE A 413 -29.12 -14.66 35.89
C ILE A 413 -29.56 -14.94 37.34
N ASN A 414 -30.66 -14.37 37.77
CA ASN A 414 -31.25 -14.67 39.06
C ASN A 414 -31.92 -16.04 39.01
N TYR A 415 -31.23 -17.03 39.57
CA TYR A 415 -31.90 -18.27 39.99
C TYR A 415 -32.56 -17.99 41.37
N GLU A 416 -33.74 -17.41 41.36
CA GLU A 416 -34.57 -17.48 42.60
C GLU A 416 -35.00 -18.93 42.82
N GLN A 417 -34.60 -19.49 43.97
CA GLN A 417 -35.02 -20.82 44.35
C GLN A 417 -36.55 -20.89 44.47
N GLY A 418 -37.18 -21.64 43.59
CA GLY A 418 -38.53 -22.06 43.80
C GLY A 418 -39.48 -22.12 42.59
N VAL A 419 -39.27 -21.28 41.58
CA VAL A 419 -40.06 -21.34 40.35
C VAL A 419 -39.09 -21.12 39.21
N GLY A 420 -38.86 -22.14 38.40
CA GLY A 420 -37.90 -22.05 37.27
C GLY A 420 -38.33 -21.04 36.21
N THR A 421 -38.04 -19.77 36.43
CA THR A 421 -38.24 -18.71 35.50
C THR A 421 -36.87 -18.22 34.97
N VAL A 422 -36.71 -18.13 33.65
CA VAL A 422 -35.60 -17.42 33.01
C VAL A 422 -36.05 -16.02 32.76
N GLU A 423 -35.45 -15.05 33.47
CA GLU A 423 -35.68 -13.63 33.25
C GLU A 423 -34.62 -13.06 32.30
N VAL A 424 -35.06 -12.42 31.22
CA VAL A 424 -34.21 -11.62 30.32
C VAL A 424 -34.62 -10.17 30.48
N GLY A 425 -33.69 -9.30 30.84
CA GLY A 425 -33.99 -7.88 31.07
C GLY A 425 -32.90 -6.96 30.55
N MET A 426 -33.26 -5.67 30.42
CA MET A 426 -32.37 -4.63 29.95
C MET A 426 -32.65 -3.30 30.67
N TYR A 427 -31.66 -2.45 30.77
CA TYR A 427 -31.86 -1.05 31.18
C TYR A 427 -32.44 -0.25 30.02
N VAL A 428 -33.67 0.25 30.19
CA VAL A 428 -34.32 1.14 29.23
C VAL A 428 -34.07 2.62 29.50
N ALA A 429 -33.57 2.91 30.70
CA ALA A 429 -33.09 4.23 31.12
C ALA A 429 -32.02 4.05 32.22
N PRO A 430 -31.16 5.05 32.52
CA PRO A 430 -30.04 4.92 33.47
C PRO A 430 -30.37 4.36 34.86
N LYS A 431 -31.62 4.38 35.27
CA LYS A 431 -32.07 3.86 36.58
C LYS A 431 -33.27 2.92 36.48
N LEU A 432 -33.72 2.62 35.26
CA LEU A 432 -34.91 1.79 35.03
C LEU A 432 -34.51 0.51 34.29
N PHE A 433 -34.62 -0.61 34.98
CA PHE A 433 -34.43 -1.95 34.44
C PHE A 433 -35.78 -2.62 34.20
N ILE A 434 -36.00 -3.14 33.01
CA ILE A 434 -37.20 -3.95 32.67
C ILE A 434 -36.74 -5.35 32.33
N SER A 435 -37.41 -6.37 32.89
CA SER A 435 -37.17 -7.76 32.58
C SER A 435 -38.44 -8.49 32.22
N TYR A 436 -38.30 -9.52 31.38
CA TYR A 436 -39.32 -10.44 30.99
C TYR A 436 -38.91 -11.87 31.38
N GLY A 437 -39.68 -12.50 32.22
CA GLY A 437 -39.42 -13.85 32.70
C GLY A 437 -40.35 -14.86 32.04
N ILE A 438 -39.80 -15.99 31.59
CA ILE A 438 -40.56 -17.13 31.05
C ILE A 438 -40.43 -18.28 32.07
N GLY A 439 -41.55 -18.81 32.56
CA GLY A 439 -41.59 -19.97 33.41
C GLY A 439 -41.17 -21.23 32.64
N LEU A 440 -40.16 -21.96 33.16
CA LEU A 440 -39.68 -23.20 32.53
C LEU A 440 -40.55 -24.42 32.83
N PHE A 441 -41.37 -24.35 33.86
CA PHE A 441 -42.15 -25.48 34.35
C PHE A 441 -43.67 -25.19 34.44
N GLU A 442 -44.06 -23.91 34.35
CA GLU A 442 -45.45 -23.46 34.31
C GLU A 442 -45.57 -22.37 33.26
N ASP A 443 -46.67 -22.31 32.50
CA ASP A 443 -46.96 -21.27 31.53
C ASP A 443 -47.22 -19.92 32.21
N GLN A 444 -46.23 -19.37 32.88
CA GLN A 444 -46.27 -18.08 33.54
C GLN A 444 -45.23 -17.12 32.95
N ASN A 445 -45.70 -16.09 32.30
CA ASN A 445 -44.85 -14.99 31.85
C ASN A 445 -44.94 -13.85 32.87
N VAL A 446 -43.79 -13.34 33.30
CA VAL A 446 -43.71 -12.26 34.28
C VAL A 446 -42.94 -11.08 33.68
N ILE A 447 -43.53 -9.90 33.71
CA ILE A 447 -42.83 -8.66 33.41
C ILE A 447 -42.46 -8.01 34.72
N SER A 448 -41.18 -7.64 34.90
CA SER A 448 -40.80 -6.86 36.06
C SER A 448 -40.07 -5.55 35.63
N ALA A 449 -40.28 -4.51 36.40
CA ALA A 449 -39.59 -3.26 36.26
C ALA A 449 -38.94 -2.87 37.60
N ARG A 450 -37.66 -2.55 37.59
CA ARG A 450 -36.92 -2.11 38.77
C ARG A 450 -36.39 -0.69 38.52
N TYR A 451 -36.73 0.21 39.44
CA TYR A 451 -36.25 1.58 39.41
C TYR A 451 -35.33 1.83 40.60
N ASP A 452 -34.10 2.29 40.33
CA ASP A 452 -33.10 2.67 41.34
C ASP A 452 -33.35 4.11 41.80
N LEU A 453 -33.73 4.27 43.06
CA LEU A 453 -33.98 5.55 43.70
C LEU A 453 -32.66 6.23 44.17
N GLY A 454 -31.53 5.52 44.13
CA GLY A 454 -30.25 5.93 44.68
C GLY A 454 -30.14 5.71 46.20
N ARG A 455 -28.92 5.80 46.73
CA ARG A 455 -28.60 5.55 48.16
C ARG A 455 -28.99 4.15 48.67
N GLY A 456 -28.96 3.14 47.76
CA GLY A 456 -29.29 1.75 48.08
C GLY A 456 -30.76 1.41 48.05
N PHE A 457 -31.69 2.37 47.78
CA PHE A 457 -33.11 2.09 47.63
C PHE A 457 -33.49 1.79 46.19
N GLY A 458 -34.31 0.75 46.00
CA GLY A 458 -34.90 0.37 44.72
C GLY A 458 -36.38 -0.02 44.87
N ILE A 459 -37.15 0.24 43.86
CA ILE A 459 -38.54 -0.24 43.73
C ILE A 459 -38.57 -1.27 42.61
N LYS A 460 -39.09 -2.49 42.89
CA LYS A 460 -39.33 -3.52 41.91
C LYS A 460 -40.85 -3.73 41.80
N THR A 461 -41.38 -3.65 40.60
CA THR A 461 -42.76 -4.03 40.32
C THR A 461 -42.75 -5.26 39.44
N THR A 462 -43.59 -6.23 39.75
CA THR A 462 -43.74 -7.47 39.01
C THR A 462 -45.22 -7.60 38.58
N SER A 463 -45.41 -7.92 37.32
CA SER A 463 -46.75 -8.19 36.76
C SER A 463 -46.73 -9.51 36.00
N GLY A 464 -47.36 -10.52 36.53
CA GLY A 464 -47.55 -11.83 35.92
C GLY A 464 -49.03 -12.14 35.67
N GLN A 465 -49.32 -13.27 35.03
CA GLN A 465 -50.70 -13.67 34.73
C GLN A 465 -51.52 -14.02 35.99
N ARG A 466 -50.91 -14.34 37.08
CA ARG A 466 -51.54 -14.73 38.35
C ARG A 466 -51.31 -13.80 39.53
N GLU A 467 -50.17 -13.08 39.50
CA GLU A 467 -49.78 -12.21 40.61
C GLU A 467 -49.21 -10.89 40.10
N THR A 468 -49.55 -9.80 40.79
CA THR A 468 -48.95 -8.48 40.57
C THR A 468 -48.46 -8.00 41.94
N GLY A 469 -47.18 -7.68 42.03
CA GLY A 469 -46.53 -7.23 43.27
C GLY A 469 -45.69 -5.98 43.07
N ALA A 470 -45.50 -5.26 44.16
CA ALA A 470 -44.54 -4.18 44.23
C ALA A 470 -43.68 -4.34 45.51
N ASP A 471 -42.35 -4.40 45.35
CA ASP A 471 -41.42 -4.55 46.44
C ASP A 471 -40.46 -3.33 46.52
N ILE A 472 -40.13 -2.97 47.75
CA ILE A 472 -39.08 -1.97 48.00
C ILE A 472 -37.84 -2.70 48.49
N SER A 473 -36.77 -2.58 47.79
CA SER A 473 -35.46 -3.15 48.15
C SER A 473 -34.54 -2.08 48.73
N TYR A 474 -33.76 -2.46 49.72
CA TYR A 474 -32.68 -1.65 50.28
C TYR A 474 -31.41 -2.45 50.30
N THR A 475 -30.39 -1.98 49.56
CA THR A 475 -29.07 -2.63 49.50
C THR A 475 -28.08 -1.85 50.36
N ILE A 476 -27.44 -2.47 51.34
CA ILE A 476 -26.38 -1.87 52.12
C ILE A 476 -25.05 -2.27 51.49
N GLU A 477 -24.35 -1.29 50.93
CA GLU A 477 -22.96 -1.42 50.59
C GLU A 477 -22.07 -1.30 51.83
N ARG A 478 -21.30 -2.33 52.13
CA ARG A 478 -20.27 -2.31 53.18
C ARG A 478 -18.89 -2.25 52.59
#